data_264a8ca8f1c970ae320e05a70314acb8
#
_entry.id   264a8ca8f1c970ae320e05a70314acb8
#
_cell.length_a   1.000
_cell.length_b   1.000
_cell.length_c   1.000
_cell.angle_alpha   90.00
_cell.angle_beta   90.00
_cell.angle_gamma   90.00
#
_symmetry.space_group_name_H-M   'P 1'
#
loop_
_entity.id
_entity.type
_entity.pdbx_description
1 polymer ?
#
loop_
_entity_poly.entity_id
_entity_poly.type
_entity_poly.pdbx_seq_one_letter_code
_entity_poly.pdbx_strand_id
1 'polypeptide(L)'
;MVQPLSLRITEIFYSLQGEARTVGKPTVFIRLTGCPLRCRYCDSAYAFEGGSQIAVDEIRKTVSEFECRTITVTGGEPLAQPSVLLLMRRLCDDGYAVSIETSGALPIDAIDNRVSIVLDIKTPGSGEEKRNLYESLAYLKLKDQVKFVICDRKDYEWAKTKLEQFNLLRVVDDVFFSVSYDELSPTDLANWVLADRLQVRVQMQMHKLLWGDSPGH
;
A
#
# COMPACT_ATOMS: atom_id res chain seq x y z
N MET A 1 -10.91 -12.99 -31.68
CA MET A 1 -9.72 -13.15 -30.81
C MET A 1 -9.98 -12.34 -29.56
N VAL A 2 -10.01 -12.97 -28.39
CA VAL A 2 -10.13 -12.26 -27.11
C VAL A 2 -8.82 -11.51 -26.91
N GLN A 3 -8.85 -10.20 -26.75
CA GLN A 3 -7.63 -9.44 -26.41
C GLN A 3 -7.05 -9.97 -25.09
N PRO A 4 -5.74 -10.20 -25.01
CA PRO A 4 -5.12 -10.64 -23.76
C PRO A 4 -5.40 -9.61 -22.68
N LEU A 5 -5.79 -10.08 -21.49
CA LEU A 5 -5.96 -9.21 -20.33
C LEU A 5 -4.63 -8.53 -19.99
N SER A 6 -4.62 -7.22 -19.96
CA SER A 6 -3.43 -6.40 -19.78
C SER A 6 -3.63 -5.35 -18.70
N LEU A 7 -2.53 -4.83 -18.18
CA LEU A 7 -2.47 -3.78 -17.18
C LEU A 7 -1.52 -2.69 -17.65
N ARG A 8 -1.82 -1.45 -17.31
CA ARG A 8 -0.91 -0.33 -17.51
C ARG A 8 0.07 -0.28 -16.34
N ILE A 9 1.32 -0.54 -16.64
CA ILE A 9 2.42 -0.68 -15.67
C ILE A 9 3.37 0.51 -15.83
N THR A 10 3.70 1.15 -14.72
CA THR A 10 4.74 2.19 -14.65
C THR A 10 6.11 1.54 -14.59
N GLU A 11 6.29 0.56 -13.70
CA GLU A 11 7.57 -0.14 -13.51
C GLU A 11 7.38 -1.50 -12.83
N ILE A 12 8.32 -2.42 -13.09
CA ILE A 12 8.50 -3.67 -12.33
C ILE A 12 9.96 -3.69 -11.90
N PHE A 13 10.23 -3.77 -10.60
CA PHE A 13 11.59 -3.67 -10.07
C PHE A 13 11.77 -4.54 -8.83
N TYR A 14 13.02 -4.83 -8.48
CA TYR A 14 13.41 -5.59 -7.30
C TYR A 14 14.15 -4.71 -6.32
N SER A 15 13.63 -4.62 -5.10
CA SER A 15 14.20 -3.79 -4.03
C SER A 15 13.86 -4.37 -2.66
N LEU A 16 14.15 -3.61 -1.59
CA LEU A 16 13.68 -3.94 -0.25
C LEU A 16 12.31 -3.32 0.00
N GLN A 17 11.39 -4.07 0.61
CA GLN A 17 10.15 -3.48 1.08
C GLN A 17 10.45 -2.42 2.15
N GLY A 18 10.08 -1.19 1.88
CA GLY A 18 10.36 -0.03 2.74
C GLY A 18 9.34 0.18 3.85
N GLU A 19 8.20 -0.50 3.80
CA GLU A 19 7.05 -0.27 4.67
C GLU A 19 6.35 -1.59 5.07
N ALA A 20 5.28 -1.47 5.83
CA ALA A 20 4.41 -2.57 6.23
C ALA A 20 5.11 -3.67 7.07
N ARG A 21 4.43 -4.79 7.28
CA ARG A 21 4.95 -5.92 8.08
C ARG A 21 6.21 -6.54 7.50
N THR A 22 6.40 -6.42 6.19
CA THR A 22 7.51 -7.04 5.46
C THR A 22 8.69 -6.10 5.22
N VAL A 23 8.76 -4.98 5.95
CA VAL A 23 9.88 -4.03 5.89
C VAL A 23 11.23 -4.74 5.99
N GLY A 24 12.18 -4.38 5.10
CA GLY A 24 13.51 -4.98 5.01
C GLY A 24 13.59 -6.28 4.19
N LYS A 25 12.46 -6.84 3.73
CA LYS A 25 12.50 -8.05 2.88
C LYS A 25 12.76 -7.71 1.42
N PRO A 26 13.64 -8.45 0.73
CA PRO A 26 13.73 -8.41 -0.72
C PRO A 26 12.36 -8.72 -1.35
N THR A 27 11.91 -7.85 -2.27
CA THR A 27 10.56 -7.87 -2.82
C THR A 27 10.57 -7.41 -4.28
N VAL A 28 9.79 -8.05 -5.14
CA VAL A 28 9.50 -7.55 -6.47
C VAL A 28 8.28 -6.64 -6.38
N PHE A 29 8.41 -5.43 -6.86
CA PHE A 29 7.34 -4.45 -6.94
C PHE A 29 6.74 -4.41 -8.34
N ILE A 30 5.41 -4.44 -8.40
CA ILE A 30 4.65 -4.20 -9.63
C ILE A 30 3.87 -2.91 -9.40
N ARG A 31 4.35 -1.79 -9.98
CA ARG A 31 3.73 -0.48 -9.86
C ARG A 31 2.83 -0.18 -11.04
N LEU A 32 1.53 -0.14 -10.77
CA LEU A 32 0.51 0.19 -11.77
C LEU A 32 0.42 1.70 -11.98
N THR A 33 0.02 2.09 -13.20
CA THR A 33 -0.22 3.49 -13.57
C THR A 33 -1.67 3.88 -13.30
N GLY A 34 -1.86 5.12 -12.86
CA GLY A 34 -3.18 5.72 -12.62
C GLY A 34 -3.60 5.66 -11.16
N CYS A 35 -4.18 6.77 -10.69
CA CYS A 35 -4.75 6.88 -9.36
C CYS A 35 -5.95 7.84 -9.40
N PRO A 36 -7.08 7.52 -8.75
CA PRO A 36 -8.22 8.43 -8.65
C PRO A 36 -8.04 9.51 -7.57
N LEU A 37 -6.94 9.44 -6.79
CA LEU A 37 -6.62 10.36 -5.70
C LEU A 37 -5.49 11.32 -6.11
N ARG A 38 -5.40 12.44 -5.36
CA ARG A 38 -4.32 13.45 -5.49
C ARG A 38 -3.84 13.85 -4.11
N CYS A 39 -3.32 12.86 -3.35
CA CYS A 39 -2.80 13.09 -2.01
C CYS A 39 -1.69 14.15 -2.05
N ARG A 40 -1.72 15.09 -1.10
CA ARG A 40 -0.78 16.21 -1.03
C ARG A 40 0.69 15.76 -0.87
N TYR A 41 0.91 14.70 -0.12
CA TYR A 41 2.23 14.12 0.17
C TYR A 41 2.59 12.93 -0.72
N CYS A 42 1.94 12.79 -1.90
CA CYS A 42 2.16 11.60 -2.73
C CYS A 42 3.61 11.53 -3.25
N ASP A 43 4.32 10.48 -2.88
CA ASP A 43 5.70 10.19 -3.28
C ASP A 43 5.80 9.47 -4.63
N SER A 44 4.68 8.95 -5.13
CA SER A 44 4.59 8.21 -6.39
C SER A 44 3.73 8.91 -7.45
N ALA A 45 3.70 10.26 -7.42
CA ALA A 45 2.93 11.06 -8.37
C ALA A 45 3.33 10.82 -9.85
N TYR A 46 4.57 10.39 -10.11
CA TYR A 46 5.04 10.01 -11.44
C TYR A 46 4.28 8.79 -12.03
N ALA A 47 3.62 7.99 -11.20
CA ALA A 47 2.78 6.87 -11.61
C ALA A 47 1.32 7.27 -11.97
N PHE A 48 0.96 8.56 -11.91
CA PHE A 48 -0.39 8.99 -12.29
C PHE A 48 -0.66 8.83 -13.78
N GLU A 49 0.35 9.00 -14.62
CA GLU A 49 0.26 9.00 -16.06
C GLU A 49 1.40 8.22 -16.71
N GLY A 50 1.33 8.02 -18.02
CA GLY A 50 2.36 7.28 -18.76
C GLY A 50 2.19 5.77 -18.66
N GLY A 51 3.28 5.06 -18.34
CA GLY A 51 3.32 3.60 -18.27
C GLY A 51 3.05 2.91 -19.61
N SER A 52 3.24 1.59 -19.63
CA SER A 52 3.05 0.74 -20.81
C SER A 52 1.98 -0.32 -20.55
N GLN A 53 1.22 -0.67 -21.58
CA GLN A 53 0.24 -1.74 -21.52
C GLN A 53 0.97 -3.08 -21.66
N ILE A 54 0.94 -3.89 -20.59
CA ILE A 54 1.65 -5.17 -20.53
C ILE A 54 0.63 -6.29 -20.27
N ALA A 55 0.72 -7.39 -21.01
CA ALA A 55 -0.13 -8.56 -20.81
C ALA A 55 0.16 -9.21 -19.45
N VAL A 56 -0.88 -9.73 -18.77
CA VAL A 56 -0.75 -10.37 -17.46
C VAL A 56 0.30 -11.49 -17.47
N ASP A 57 0.35 -12.29 -18.54
CA ASP A 57 1.33 -13.39 -18.65
C ASP A 57 2.77 -12.88 -18.87
N GLU A 58 2.94 -11.75 -19.52
CA GLU A 58 4.24 -11.09 -19.68
C GLU A 58 4.72 -10.51 -18.33
N ILE A 59 3.85 -9.89 -17.55
CA ILE A 59 4.16 -9.43 -16.19
C ILE A 59 4.65 -10.60 -15.34
N ARG A 60 3.95 -11.75 -15.35
CA ARG A 60 4.33 -12.95 -14.60
C ARG A 60 5.70 -13.47 -15.03
N LYS A 61 5.98 -13.48 -16.33
CA LYS A 61 7.30 -13.87 -16.87
C LYS A 61 8.39 -12.94 -16.35
N THR A 62 8.22 -11.62 -16.45
CA THR A 62 9.17 -10.63 -15.92
C THR A 62 9.43 -10.83 -14.43
N VAL A 63 8.37 -11.03 -13.64
CA VAL A 63 8.49 -11.28 -12.19
C VAL A 63 9.32 -12.54 -11.90
N SER A 64 9.18 -13.60 -12.70
CA SER A 64 9.91 -14.86 -12.49
C SER A 64 11.42 -14.72 -12.69
N GLU A 65 11.88 -13.73 -13.45
CA GLU A 65 13.29 -13.47 -13.73
C GLU A 65 14.07 -12.93 -12.51
N PHE A 66 13.34 -12.38 -11.49
CA PHE A 66 13.98 -11.86 -10.27
C PHE A 66 14.30 -12.91 -9.20
N GLU A 67 13.89 -14.16 -9.37
CA GLU A 67 14.12 -15.26 -8.41
C GLU A 67 13.69 -14.94 -6.95
N CYS A 68 12.74 -14.03 -6.78
CA CYS A 68 12.20 -13.60 -5.49
C CYS A 68 10.77 -14.11 -5.31
N ARG A 69 10.43 -14.58 -4.11
CA ARG A 69 9.10 -15.16 -3.82
C ARG A 69 8.12 -14.15 -3.19
N THR A 70 8.57 -12.95 -2.88
CA THR A 70 7.73 -11.89 -2.29
C THR A 70 7.40 -10.84 -3.35
N ILE A 71 6.13 -10.52 -3.49
CA ILE A 71 5.65 -9.53 -4.46
C ILE A 71 4.76 -8.51 -3.75
N THR A 72 4.97 -7.24 -4.04
CA THR A 72 4.07 -6.15 -3.68
C THR A 72 3.48 -5.53 -4.94
N VAL A 73 2.16 -5.60 -5.05
CA VAL A 73 1.40 -4.89 -6.08
C VAL A 73 1.02 -3.53 -5.52
N THR A 74 1.49 -2.49 -6.17
CA THR A 74 1.32 -1.09 -5.74
C THR A 74 1.11 -0.18 -6.94
N GLY A 75 1.29 1.12 -6.82
CA GLY A 75 1.24 2.02 -7.97
C GLY A 75 0.72 3.39 -7.60
N GLY A 76 -0.12 3.94 -8.47
CA GLY A 76 -1.10 4.93 -8.08
C GLY A 76 -2.17 4.25 -7.20
N GLU A 77 -3.22 3.69 -7.82
CA GLU A 77 -4.18 2.82 -7.12
C GLU A 77 -4.37 1.53 -7.95
N PRO A 78 -3.86 0.39 -7.47
CA PRO A 78 -3.93 -0.86 -8.24
C PRO A 78 -5.34 -1.29 -8.58
N LEU A 79 -6.31 -1.12 -7.67
CA LEU A 79 -7.70 -1.52 -7.86
C LEU A 79 -8.45 -0.68 -8.90
N ALA A 80 -7.88 0.46 -9.33
CA ALA A 80 -8.43 1.22 -10.46
C ALA A 80 -8.36 0.46 -11.79
N GLN A 81 -7.57 -0.60 -11.86
CA GLN A 81 -7.46 -1.48 -13.02
C GLN A 81 -8.00 -2.88 -12.68
N PRO A 82 -9.26 -3.24 -13.03
CA PRO A 82 -9.89 -4.50 -12.58
C PRO A 82 -9.11 -5.77 -12.90
N SER A 83 -8.32 -5.78 -13.98
CA SER A 83 -7.46 -6.92 -14.33
C SER A 83 -6.38 -7.25 -13.29
N VAL A 84 -6.11 -6.34 -12.33
CA VAL A 84 -5.16 -6.57 -11.23
C VAL A 84 -5.58 -7.75 -10.35
N LEU A 85 -6.89 -7.96 -10.17
CA LEU A 85 -7.43 -9.08 -9.40
C LEU A 85 -7.01 -10.43 -10.00
N LEU A 86 -7.03 -10.53 -11.34
CA LEU A 86 -6.56 -11.73 -12.03
C LEU A 86 -5.04 -11.90 -11.91
N LEU A 87 -4.27 -10.81 -12.06
CA LEU A 87 -2.82 -10.85 -11.89
C LEU A 87 -2.46 -11.40 -10.50
N MET A 88 -3.01 -10.81 -9.44
CA MET A 88 -2.71 -11.24 -8.06
C MET A 88 -3.07 -12.70 -7.82
N ARG A 89 -4.23 -13.16 -8.32
CA ARG A 89 -4.65 -14.56 -8.22
C ARG A 89 -3.63 -15.48 -8.87
N ARG A 90 -3.22 -15.18 -10.11
CA ARG A 90 -2.23 -16.00 -10.85
C ARG A 90 -0.87 -16.02 -10.17
N LEU A 91 -0.42 -14.88 -9.61
CA LEU A 91 0.82 -14.85 -8.84
C LEU A 91 0.73 -15.74 -7.59
N CYS A 92 -0.41 -15.74 -6.90
CA CYS A 92 -0.65 -16.67 -5.79
C CYS A 92 -0.67 -18.14 -6.25
N ASP A 93 -1.24 -18.43 -7.44
CA ASP A 93 -1.25 -19.77 -8.03
C ASP A 93 0.16 -20.23 -8.39
N ASP A 94 1.05 -19.33 -8.79
CA ASP A 94 2.46 -19.57 -9.06
C ASP A 94 3.30 -19.73 -7.77
N GLY A 95 2.68 -19.62 -6.59
CA GLY A 95 3.32 -19.84 -5.28
C GLY A 95 4.04 -18.61 -4.72
N TYR A 96 3.74 -17.40 -5.20
CA TYR A 96 4.28 -16.18 -4.62
C TYR A 96 3.51 -15.75 -3.36
N ALA A 97 4.23 -15.14 -2.41
CA ALA A 97 3.63 -14.39 -1.31
C ALA A 97 3.31 -12.96 -1.82
N VAL A 98 2.03 -12.72 -2.08
CA VAL A 98 1.55 -11.47 -2.71
C VAL A 98 0.95 -10.54 -1.67
N SER A 99 1.34 -9.27 -1.70
CA SER A 99 0.67 -8.17 -1.00
C SER A 99 0.17 -7.12 -1.98
N ILE A 100 -0.83 -6.37 -1.56
CA ILE A 100 -1.33 -5.18 -2.26
C ILE A 100 -1.32 -3.98 -1.32
N GLU A 101 -0.82 -2.85 -1.81
CA GLU A 101 -0.97 -1.55 -1.17
C GLU A 101 -2.06 -0.78 -1.90
N THR A 102 -3.14 -0.46 -1.20
CA THR A 102 -4.31 0.25 -1.75
C THR A 102 -4.71 1.43 -0.88
N SER A 103 -5.17 2.48 -1.53
CA SER A 103 -5.56 3.75 -0.89
C SER A 103 -6.85 3.68 -0.06
N GLY A 104 -7.56 2.55 -0.07
CA GLY A 104 -8.84 2.43 0.61
C GLY A 104 -10.02 3.18 -0.05
N ALA A 105 -9.83 3.71 -1.26
CA ALA A 105 -10.86 4.45 -1.99
C ALA A 105 -11.72 3.56 -2.91
N LEU A 106 -11.35 2.29 -3.07
CA LEU A 106 -12.04 1.33 -3.93
C LEU A 106 -12.35 0.04 -3.14
N PRO A 107 -13.38 -0.74 -3.56
CA PRO A 107 -13.75 -1.99 -2.90
C PRO A 107 -12.62 -3.02 -2.93
N ILE A 108 -12.46 -3.77 -1.84
CA ILE A 108 -11.44 -4.83 -1.68
C ILE A 108 -12.04 -6.23 -1.61
N ASP A 109 -13.33 -6.37 -1.64
CA ASP A 109 -14.08 -7.61 -1.45
C ASP A 109 -13.77 -8.71 -2.47
N ALA A 110 -13.35 -8.32 -3.70
CA ALA A 110 -12.98 -9.24 -4.77
C ALA A 110 -11.50 -9.69 -4.74
N ILE A 111 -10.68 -9.20 -3.80
CA ILE A 111 -9.27 -9.60 -3.67
C ILE A 111 -9.17 -11.05 -3.21
N ASP A 112 -8.29 -11.84 -3.86
CA ASP A 112 -8.03 -13.23 -3.48
C ASP A 112 -7.59 -13.33 -2.01
N ASN A 113 -8.17 -14.26 -1.29
CA ASN A 113 -7.95 -14.45 0.16
C ASN A 113 -6.50 -14.73 0.56
N ARG A 114 -5.63 -15.12 -0.37
CA ARG A 114 -4.20 -15.36 -0.14
C ARG A 114 -3.39 -14.07 -0.15
N VAL A 115 -3.87 -13.03 -0.82
CA VAL A 115 -3.20 -11.73 -0.88
C VAL A 115 -3.27 -11.04 0.48
N SER A 116 -2.16 -10.49 0.97
CA SER A 116 -2.13 -9.63 2.16
C SER A 116 -2.43 -8.19 1.76
N ILE A 117 -3.39 -7.57 2.42
CA ILE A 117 -3.84 -6.22 2.11
C ILE A 117 -3.18 -5.24 3.07
N VAL A 118 -2.57 -4.18 2.53
CA VAL A 118 -2.19 -2.97 3.27
C VAL A 118 -3.17 -1.87 2.85
N LEU A 119 -4.14 -1.59 3.71
CA LEU A 119 -5.18 -0.60 3.48
C LEU A 119 -4.74 0.75 4.06
N ASP A 120 -4.45 1.71 3.19
CA ASP A 120 -3.99 3.05 3.57
C ASP A 120 -5.21 3.98 3.73
N ILE A 121 -5.68 4.16 4.96
CA ILE A 121 -6.79 5.07 5.29
C ILE A 121 -6.25 6.51 5.26
N LYS A 122 -6.78 7.31 4.37
CA LYS A 122 -6.33 8.67 4.13
C LYS A 122 -6.77 9.61 5.25
N THR A 123 -5.79 10.27 5.87
CA THR A 123 -6.00 11.29 6.91
C THR A 123 -6.44 12.62 6.31
N PRO A 124 -6.98 13.57 7.09
CA PRO A 124 -7.30 14.92 6.60
C PRO A 124 -6.14 15.62 5.91
N GLY A 125 -4.92 15.48 6.43
CA GLY A 125 -3.69 16.06 5.86
C GLY A 125 -3.36 15.59 4.45
N SER A 126 -3.87 14.45 4.03
CA SER A 126 -3.75 13.97 2.64
C SER A 126 -4.54 14.81 1.64
N GLY A 127 -5.62 15.48 2.08
CA GLY A 127 -6.62 16.13 1.23
C GLY A 127 -7.65 15.18 0.64
N GLU A 128 -7.53 13.87 0.85
CA GLU A 128 -8.36 12.82 0.24
C GLU A 128 -9.20 12.00 1.25
N GLU A 129 -9.31 12.45 2.50
CA GLU A 129 -10.04 11.78 3.58
C GLU A 129 -11.45 11.34 3.18
N LYS A 130 -12.17 12.18 2.42
CA LYS A 130 -13.55 11.91 1.97
C LYS A 130 -13.68 10.75 0.99
N ARG A 131 -12.57 10.25 0.49
CA ARG A 131 -12.50 9.13 -0.46
C ARG A 131 -12.37 7.77 0.23
N ASN A 132 -12.20 7.73 1.55
CA ASN A 132 -12.12 6.48 2.31
C ASN A 132 -13.43 5.71 2.21
N LEU A 133 -13.34 4.46 1.75
CA LEU A 133 -14.46 3.51 1.68
C LEU A 133 -14.44 2.61 2.93
N TYR A 134 -15.02 3.10 4.03
CA TYR A 134 -14.96 2.40 5.32
C TYR A 134 -15.66 1.04 5.34
N GLU A 135 -16.60 0.80 4.43
CA GLU A 135 -17.24 -0.50 4.23
C GLU A 135 -16.22 -1.60 3.90
N SER A 136 -15.09 -1.23 3.30
CA SER A 136 -13.98 -2.14 3.01
C SER A 136 -13.39 -2.78 4.27
N LEU A 137 -13.48 -2.13 5.42
CA LEU A 137 -12.96 -2.67 6.69
C LEU A 137 -13.58 -4.00 7.08
N ALA A 138 -14.83 -4.26 6.67
CA ALA A 138 -15.54 -5.52 6.94
C ALA A 138 -14.93 -6.74 6.22
N TYR A 139 -14.11 -6.53 5.21
CA TYR A 139 -13.46 -7.58 4.42
C TYR A 139 -12.02 -7.87 4.86
N LEU A 140 -11.44 -7.04 5.73
CA LEU A 140 -10.10 -7.25 6.27
C LEU A 140 -10.06 -8.46 7.20
N LYS A 141 -8.90 -9.07 7.29
CA LYS A 141 -8.58 -10.24 8.12
C LYS A 141 -7.39 -9.94 9.01
N LEU A 142 -7.16 -10.72 10.06
CA LEU A 142 -6.03 -10.53 10.96
C LEU A 142 -4.67 -10.42 10.25
N LYS A 143 -4.47 -11.14 9.15
CA LYS A 143 -3.24 -11.07 8.35
C LYS A 143 -3.05 -9.76 7.59
N ASP A 144 -4.14 -9.01 7.38
CA ASP A 144 -4.10 -7.74 6.67
C ASP A 144 -3.61 -6.61 7.58
N GLN A 145 -3.42 -5.44 7.04
CA GLN A 145 -2.80 -4.32 7.74
C GLN A 145 -3.57 -3.04 7.41
N VAL A 146 -3.65 -2.15 8.38
CA VAL A 146 -4.17 -0.79 8.18
C VAL A 146 -3.04 0.21 8.39
N LYS A 147 -2.93 1.19 7.51
CA LYS A 147 -1.92 2.25 7.57
C LYS A 147 -2.61 3.62 7.59
N PHE A 148 -2.06 4.53 8.39
CA PHE A 148 -2.35 5.96 8.37
C PHE A 148 -1.06 6.73 8.16
N VAL A 149 -1.02 7.61 7.16
CA VAL A 149 0.07 8.56 7.00
C VAL A 149 -0.27 9.83 7.75
N ILE A 150 0.55 10.19 8.72
CA ILE A 150 0.34 11.27 9.68
C ILE A 150 1.21 12.46 9.28
N CYS A 151 0.58 13.59 8.97
CA CYS A 151 1.27 14.82 8.59
C CYS A 151 1.51 15.74 9.78
N ASP A 152 0.61 15.73 10.76
CA ASP A 152 0.64 16.61 11.93
C ASP A 152 -0.12 16.01 13.12
N ARG A 153 -0.21 16.79 14.22
CA ARG A 153 -0.95 16.38 15.43
C ARG A 153 -2.45 16.19 15.17
N LYS A 154 -3.05 16.93 14.24
CA LYS A 154 -4.49 16.80 13.94
C LYS A 154 -4.77 15.46 13.26
N ASP A 155 -3.94 15.06 12.32
CA ASP A 155 -4.02 13.75 11.68
C ASP A 155 -3.86 12.62 12.72
N TYR A 156 -2.93 12.77 13.66
CA TYR A 156 -2.73 11.81 14.73
C TYR A 156 -3.99 11.63 15.60
N GLU A 157 -4.60 12.72 16.07
CA GLU A 157 -5.82 12.65 16.88
C GLU A 157 -7.01 12.10 16.07
N TRP A 158 -7.09 12.46 14.80
CA TRP A 158 -8.09 11.91 13.90
C TRP A 158 -7.91 10.40 13.71
N ALA A 159 -6.68 9.94 13.45
CA ALA A 159 -6.37 8.51 13.29
C ALA A 159 -6.68 7.70 14.56
N LYS A 160 -6.39 8.25 15.77
CA LYS A 160 -6.82 7.66 17.04
C LYS A 160 -8.34 7.49 17.12
N THR A 161 -9.09 8.53 16.73
CA THR A 161 -10.56 8.46 16.70
C THR A 161 -11.04 7.34 15.77
N LYS A 162 -10.40 7.18 14.60
CA LYS A 162 -10.74 6.10 13.66
C LYS A 162 -10.33 4.71 14.15
N LEU A 163 -9.18 4.62 14.82
CA LEU A 163 -8.72 3.39 15.47
C LEU A 163 -9.77 2.85 16.45
N GLU A 164 -10.32 3.71 17.29
CA GLU A 164 -11.35 3.39 18.27
C GLU A 164 -12.72 3.15 17.61
N GLN A 165 -13.16 4.07 16.75
CA GLN A 165 -14.46 4.01 16.07
C GLN A 165 -14.69 2.70 15.35
N PHE A 166 -13.66 2.19 14.66
CA PHE A 166 -13.72 0.95 13.88
C PHE A 166 -13.09 -0.25 14.59
N ASN A 167 -12.63 -0.07 15.84
CA ASN A 167 -12.00 -1.12 16.63
C ASN A 167 -10.88 -1.86 15.87
N LEU A 168 -10.04 -1.11 15.14
CA LEU A 168 -9.11 -1.64 14.13
C LEU A 168 -8.12 -2.66 14.69
N LEU A 169 -7.70 -2.53 15.96
CA LEU A 169 -6.81 -3.48 16.63
C LEU A 169 -7.43 -4.88 16.86
N ARG A 170 -8.74 -5.04 16.59
CA ARG A 170 -9.41 -6.35 16.58
C ARG A 170 -9.71 -6.85 15.17
N VAL A 171 -9.60 -5.97 14.17
CA VAL A 171 -9.84 -6.28 12.76
C VAL A 171 -8.57 -6.84 12.12
N VAL A 172 -7.42 -6.24 12.44
CA VAL A 172 -6.11 -6.62 11.89
C VAL A 172 -5.06 -6.74 13.00
N ASP A 173 -4.02 -7.55 12.79
CA ASP A 173 -2.91 -7.70 13.75
C ASP A 173 -2.00 -6.45 13.79
N ASP A 174 -1.86 -5.73 12.67
CA ASP A 174 -0.98 -4.57 12.59
C ASP A 174 -1.72 -3.33 12.08
N VAL A 175 -1.69 -2.28 12.89
CA VAL A 175 -2.04 -0.92 12.48
C VAL A 175 -0.78 -0.07 12.51
N PHE A 176 -0.48 0.59 11.40
CA PHE A 176 0.70 1.44 11.23
C PHE A 176 0.33 2.92 11.28
N PHE A 177 1.05 3.68 12.11
CA PHE A 177 1.11 5.14 12.04
C PHE A 177 2.45 5.48 11.39
N SER A 178 2.40 5.96 10.15
CA SER A 178 3.56 6.31 9.34
C SER A 178 3.71 7.81 9.26
N VAL A 179 4.93 8.33 9.41
CA VAL A 179 5.15 9.76 9.23
C VAL A 179 5.03 10.14 7.77
N SER A 180 4.43 11.30 7.46
CA SER A 180 4.61 11.95 6.18
C SER A 180 6.04 12.46 6.11
N TYR A 181 6.79 12.00 5.08
CA TYR A 181 8.21 12.34 4.94
C TYR A 181 8.40 13.86 4.82
N ASP A 182 9.40 14.41 5.50
CA ASP A 182 9.73 15.84 5.59
C ASP A 182 8.66 16.74 6.23
N GLU A 183 7.50 16.22 6.69
CA GLU A 183 6.44 17.02 7.32
C GLU A 183 6.34 16.80 8.82
N LEU A 184 6.56 15.57 9.28
CA LEU A 184 6.46 15.20 10.69
C LEU A 184 7.73 14.49 11.17
N SER A 185 8.28 14.95 12.30
CA SER A 185 9.40 14.25 12.95
C SER A 185 8.98 12.84 13.41
N PRO A 186 9.72 11.79 13.01
CA PRO A 186 9.47 10.44 13.53
C PRO A 186 9.54 10.36 15.06
N THR A 187 10.39 11.17 15.68
CA THR A 187 10.53 11.26 17.14
C THR A 187 9.24 11.81 17.77
N ASP A 188 8.63 12.84 17.18
CA ASP A 188 7.39 13.41 17.70
C ASP A 188 6.24 12.41 17.63
N LEU A 189 6.07 11.71 16.49
CA LEU A 189 5.08 10.65 16.36
C LEU A 189 5.29 9.54 17.38
N ALA A 190 6.53 9.08 17.54
CA ALA A 190 6.87 8.05 18.52
C ALA A 190 6.54 8.48 19.95
N ASN A 191 6.88 9.74 20.33
CA ASN A 191 6.56 10.28 21.64
C ASN A 191 5.05 10.36 21.87
N TRP A 192 4.24 10.74 20.88
CA TRP A 192 2.78 10.77 21.00
C TRP A 192 2.21 9.38 21.22
N VAL A 193 2.65 8.39 20.44
CA VAL A 193 2.21 6.99 20.54
C VAL A 193 2.56 6.42 21.92
N LEU A 194 3.77 6.67 22.44
CA LEU A 194 4.22 6.21 23.76
C LEU A 194 3.44 6.90 24.90
N ALA A 195 3.24 8.22 24.81
CA ALA A 195 2.49 8.97 25.80
C ALA A 195 1.04 8.48 25.93
N ASP A 196 0.40 8.19 24.79
CA ASP A 196 -0.97 7.69 24.72
C ASP A 196 -1.07 6.15 24.90
N ARG A 197 0.06 5.46 25.01
CA ARG A 197 0.13 3.99 25.14
C ARG A 197 -0.63 3.24 24.06
N LEU A 198 -0.64 3.77 22.83
CA LEU A 198 -1.34 3.13 21.71
C LEU A 198 -0.63 1.84 21.28
N GLN A 199 -1.42 0.81 21.00
CA GLN A 199 -0.91 -0.48 20.52
C GLN A 199 -0.82 -0.49 18.98
N VAL A 200 -0.17 0.53 18.42
CA VAL A 200 0.10 0.68 16.99
C VAL A 200 1.60 0.59 16.71
N ARG A 201 1.96 0.36 15.47
CA ARG A 201 3.36 0.35 15.03
C ARG A 201 3.69 1.70 14.42
N VAL A 202 4.72 2.37 14.95
CA VAL A 202 5.29 3.56 14.32
C VAL A 202 6.16 3.10 13.15
N GLN A 203 5.98 3.71 11.98
CA GLN A 203 6.68 3.36 10.77
C GLN A 203 7.33 4.58 10.13
N MET A 204 8.54 4.38 9.62
CA MET A 204 9.22 5.28 8.70
C MET A 204 9.36 4.58 7.35
N GLN A 205 9.47 5.35 6.27
CA GLN A 205 9.74 4.85 4.94
C GLN A 205 11.24 4.50 4.82
N MET A 206 11.58 3.22 5.00
CA MET A 206 12.98 2.78 5.01
C MET A 206 13.68 3.07 3.68
N HIS A 207 12.98 2.96 2.55
CA HIS A 207 13.54 3.29 1.24
C HIS A 207 13.99 4.75 1.15
N LYS A 208 13.24 5.69 1.78
CA LYS A 208 13.65 7.11 1.85
C LYS A 208 14.94 7.31 2.65
N LEU A 209 15.12 6.54 3.72
CA LEU A 209 16.34 6.59 4.54
C LEU A 209 17.56 6.02 3.80
N LEU A 210 17.36 5.00 2.97
CA LEU A 210 18.45 4.32 2.25
C LEU A 210 18.81 5.03 0.94
N TRP A 211 17.82 5.48 0.17
CA TRP A 211 18.02 5.92 -1.22
C TRP A 211 17.40 7.28 -1.54
N GLY A 212 16.77 7.95 -0.57
CA GLY A 212 16.07 9.22 -0.80
C GLY A 212 14.94 9.07 -1.80
N ASP A 213 14.92 9.92 -2.83
CA ASP A 213 13.90 9.92 -3.88
C ASP A 213 14.33 9.17 -5.15
N SER A 214 15.33 8.27 -5.05
CA SER A 214 15.81 7.51 -6.22
C SER A 214 14.71 6.57 -6.74
N PRO A 215 14.37 6.61 -8.05
CA PRO A 215 13.41 5.66 -8.64
C PRO A 215 13.89 4.21 -8.58
N GLY A 216 12.93 3.25 -8.52
CA GLY A 216 13.23 1.82 -8.53
C GLY A 216 13.73 1.26 -7.18
N HIS A 217 13.44 1.98 -6.10
CA HIS A 217 13.80 1.60 -4.72
C HIS A 217 12.63 1.69 -3.75
#